data_afb291da11fb4732883f352b8061695d
#
_entry.id   afb291da11fb4732883f352b8061695d
#
_cell.length_a   1.000
_cell.length_b   1.000
_cell.length_c   1.000
_cell.angle_alpha   90.00
_cell.angle_beta   90.00
_cell.angle_gamma   90.00
#
_symmetry.space_group_name_H-M   'P 1'
#
loop_
_entity.id
_entity.type
_entity.pdbx_description
1 polymer ?
#
loop_
_entity_poly.entity_id
_entity_poly.type
_entity_poly.pdbx_seq_one_letter_code
_entity_poly.pdbx_strand_id
1 'polypeptide(L)'
;ESTSKVEISKELNLSMPTVLSNVKDLLEKGIIIETGEYEPTGARKAKSIGINPSYRYAMGIVITANHLGMVLVNLKYEIVKSERIRLKFVSDMSYCSQVADFAAKFLDHMNDAEQKEKLLGVGISIPGIINQEQKLVIKSHALKLENYSLSFLEQAFSVPVYFSNDANAAMMAEDMNIYQNAIYLSLNQTLGGGFCLGG
;
A
#
# COMPACT_ATOMS: atom_id res chain seq x y z
N GLU A 1 -8.49 12.28 6.60
CA GLU A 1 -9.47 13.16 7.27
C GLU A 1 -8.95 13.53 8.65
N SER A 2 -9.28 14.71 9.14
CA SER A 2 -8.95 15.18 10.48
C SER A 2 -10.23 15.42 11.28
N THR A 3 -10.18 15.23 12.59
CA THR A 3 -11.34 15.33 13.46
C THR A 3 -10.98 16.01 14.79
N SER A 4 -11.96 16.36 15.59
CA SER A 4 -11.79 16.92 16.93
C SER A 4 -12.09 15.89 18.03
N LYS A 5 -11.51 16.10 19.21
CA LYS A 5 -11.78 15.25 20.39
C LYS A 5 -13.27 15.21 20.74
N VAL A 6 -14.00 16.30 20.48
CA VAL A 6 -15.45 16.40 20.72
C VAL A 6 -16.23 15.54 19.75
N GLU A 7 -15.84 15.54 18.47
CA GLU A 7 -16.48 14.66 17.46
C GLU A 7 -16.23 13.19 17.77
N ILE A 8 -14.99 12.81 18.10
CA ILE A 8 -14.66 11.43 18.52
C ILE A 8 -15.55 11.01 19.70
N SER A 9 -15.73 11.88 20.71
CA SER A 9 -16.59 11.59 21.85
C SER A 9 -18.04 11.32 21.44
N LYS A 10 -18.56 12.10 20.49
CA LYS A 10 -19.94 11.96 19.99
C LYS A 10 -20.10 10.71 19.11
N GLU A 11 -19.24 10.52 18.14
CA GLU A 11 -19.35 9.42 17.18
C GLU A 11 -19.14 8.04 17.82
N LEU A 12 -18.16 7.94 18.73
CA LEU A 12 -17.87 6.69 19.42
C LEU A 12 -18.64 6.51 20.73
N ASN A 13 -19.48 7.49 21.11
CA ASN A 13 -20.23 7.49 22.39
C ASN A 13 -19.31 7.24 23.60
N LEU A 14 -18.15 7.88 23.64
CA LEU A 14 -17.15 7.77 24.70
C LEU A 14 -17.17 9.01 25.59
N SER A 15 -16.87 8.83 26.89
CA SER A 15 -16.71 9.97 27.79
C SER A 15 -15.51 10.84 27.40
N MET A 16 -15.59 12.16 27.60
CA MET A 16 -14.46 13.08 27.32
C MET A 16 -13.16 12.70 28.04
N PRO A 17 -13.17 12.30 29.32
CA PRO A 17 -11.94 11.81 29.97
C PRO A 17 -11.31 10.61 29.26
N THR A 18 -12.12 9.66 28.80
CA THR A 18 -11.66 8.49 28.04
C THR A 18 -11.02 8.92 26.71
N VAL A 19 -11.67 9.81 25.97
CA VAL A 19 -11.14 10.33 24.69
C VAL A 19 -9.82 11.08 24.92
N LEU A 20 -9.74 11.92 25.95
CA LEU A 20 -8.52 12.66 26.26
C LEU A 20 -7.34 11.73 26.59
N SER A 21 -7.60 10.67 27.39
CA SER A 21 -6.58 9.67 27.73
C SER A 21 -6.10 8.91 26.48
N ASN A 22 -7.04 8.41 25.66
CA ASN A 22 -6.70 7.64 24.46
C ASN A 22 -5.96 8.50 23.42
N VAL A 23 -6.43 9.72 23.19
CA VAL A 23 -5.77 10.65 22.26
C VAL A 23 -4.37 10.99 22.72
N LYS A 24 -4.15 11.18 24.03
CA LYS A 24 -2.81 11.41 24.58
C LYS A 24 -1.89 10.22 24.33
N ASP A 25 -2.33 9.00 24.61
CA ASP A 25 -1.56 7.77 24.37
C ASP A 25 -1.21 7.60 22.88
N LEU A 26 -2.16 7.84 21.97
CA LEU A 26 -1.92 7.76 20.53
C LEU A 26 -0.97 8.85 20.01
N LEU A 27 -1.01 10.07 20.59
CA LEU A 27 -0.06 11.13 20.28
C LEU A 27 1.36 10.77 20.77
N GLU A 28 1.49 10.25 22.00
CA GLU A 28 2.75 9.80 22.56
C GLU A 28 3.39 8.66 21.75
N LYS A 29 2.55 7.76 21.21
CA LYS A 29 2.99 6.69 20.28
C LYS A 29 3.27 7.19 18.86
N GLY A 30 2.98 8.44 18.54
CA GLY A 30 3.14 9.00 17.21
C GLY A 30 2.18 8.47 16.15
N ILE A 31 1.13 7.74 16.54
CA ILE A 31 0.12 7.16 15.63
C ILE A 31 -0.73 8.26 15.01
N ILE A 32 -1.05 9.28 15.81
CA ILE A 32 -1.78 10.47 15.37
C ILE A 32 -0.94 11.72 15.62
N ILE A 33 -1.29 12.80 14.94
CA ILE A 33 -0.66 14.13 15.06
C ILE A 33 -1.73 15.22 15.17
N GLU A 34 -1.35 16.36 15.73
CA GLU A 34 -2.15 17.57 15.65
C GLU A 34 -1.99 18.17 14.24
N THR A 35 -3.09 18.36 13.50
CA THR A 35 -3.09 18.76 12.08
C THR A 35 -3.48 20.22 11.84
N GLY A 36 -3.58 21.03 12.89
CA GLY A 36 -3.95 22.44 12.84
C GLY A 36 -5.12 22.80 13.71
N GLU A 37 -5.74 23.94 13.45
CA GLU A 37 -6.89 24.42 14.17
C GLU A 37 -8.16 23.93 13.43
N TYR A 38 -9.03 23.25 14.15
CA TYR A 38 -10.37 22.94 13.70
C TYR A 38 -11.24 24.20 13.85
N GLU A 39 -11.89 24.66 12.78
CA GLU A 39 -12.86 25.76 12.83
C GLU A 39 -14.28 25.23 13.07
N PRO A 40 -14.73 25.07 14.31
CA PRO A 40 -16.15 24.97 14.56
C PRO A 40 -16.69 26.40 14.66
N THR A 41 -17.90 26.59 14.20
CA THR A 41 -18.72 27.78 14.46
C THR A 41 -18.87 28.00 15.96
N GLY A 42 -17.90 28.64 16.63
CA GLY A 42 -18.00 28.92 18.08
C GLY A 42 -16.66 29.19 18.75
N ALA A 43 -16.68 30.00 19.77
CA ALA A 43 -15.63 30.82 20.40
C ALA A 43 -14.35 30.13 20.93
N ARG A 44 -14.03 28.89 20.66
CA ARG A 44 -12.75 28.27 21.04
C ARG A 44 -12.27 27.32 19.93
N LYS A 45 -11.14 27.68 19.32
CA LYS A 45 -10.46 26.85 18.31
C LYS A 45 -10.05 25.52 18.95
N ALA A 46 -10.68 24.41 18.53
CA ALA A 46 -10.29 23.07 18.93
C ALA A 46 -9.12 22.62 18.07
N LYS A 47 -8.13 21.94 18.67
CA LYS A 47 -7.04 21.34 17.90
C LYS A 47 -7.58 20.15 17.10
N SER A 48 -7.35 20.19 15.81
CA SER A 48 -7.62 19.08 14.91
C SER A 48 -6.56 17.99 15.08
N ILE A 49 -6.97 16.75 15.05
CA ILE A 49 -6.12 15.56 15.11
C ILE A 49 -6.37 14.67 13.91
N GLY A 50 -5.35 14.01 13.43
CA GLY A 50 -5.44 13.09 12.32
C GLY A 50 -4.37 12.00 12.40
N ILE A 51 -4.49 10.99 11.56
CA ILE A 51 -3.48 9.94 11.44
C ILE A 51 -2.16 10.57 11.02
N ASN A 52 -1.06 10.15 11.65
CA ASN A 52 0.28 10.50 11.21
C ASN A 52 0.61 9.77 9.90
N PRO A 53 0.73 10.46 8.76
CA PRO A 53 0.97 9.80 7.48
C PRO A 53 2.27 8.97 7.48
N SER A 54 3.28 9.45 8.19
CA SER A 54 4.61 8.83 8.24
C SER A 54 4.77 7.78 9.35
N TYR A 55 3.67 7.40 10.02
CA TYR A 55 3.73 6.37 11.06
C TYR A 55 4.04 4.98 10.51
N ARG A 56 3.49 4.64 9.34
CA ARG A 56 3.74 3.40 8.60
C ARG A 56 3.73 3.65 7.10
N TYR A 57 4.30 2.71 6.36
CA TYR A 57 4.38 2.74 4.91
C TYR A 57 3.98 1.40 4.32
N ALA A 58 3.60 1.37 3.07
CA ALA A 58 3.46 0.18 2.27
C ALA A 58 4.27 0.33 0.98
N MET A 59 4.84 -0.76 0.49
CA MET A 59 5.61 -0.80 -0.74
C MET A 59 4.82 -1.53 -1.82
N GLY A 60 4.76 -0.95 -3.01
CA GLY A 60 4.23 -1.59 -4.20
C GLY A 60 5.35 -1.93 -5.17
N ILE A 61 5.33 -3.12 -5.73
CA ILE A 61 6.24 -3.58 -6.80
C ILE A 61 5.41 -3.97 -8.01
N VAL A 62 5.75 -3.43 -9.17
CA VAL A 62 5.11 -3.76 -10.45
C VAL A 62 6.12 -4.48 -11.33
N ILE A 63 5.84 -5.74 -11.64
CA ILE A 63 6.65 -6.57 -12.54
C ILE A 63 5.97 -6.60 -13.91
N THR A 64 6.68 -6.22 -14.95
CA THR A 64 6.25 -6.36 -16.35
C THR A 64 7.29 -7.14 -17.15
N ALA A 65 7.01 -7.44 -18.41
CA ALA A 65 7.98 -8.16 -19.26
C ALA A 65 9.34 -7.44 -19.40
N ASN A 66 9.37 -6.10 -19.29
CA ASN A 66 10.58 -5.32 -19.58
C ASN A 66 10.95 -4.30 -18.51
N HIS A 67 10.13 -4.14 -17.47
CA HIS A 67 10.35 -3.13 -16.43
C HIS A 67 9.98 -3.66 -15.05
N LEU A 68 10.69 -3.15 -14.07
CA LEU A 68 10.39 -3.26 -12.66
C LEU A 68 10.10 -1.85 -12.14
N GLY A 69 8.93 -1.67 -11.52
CA GLY A 69 8.55 -0.42 -10.87
C GLY A 69 8.40 -0.63 -9.38
N MET A 70 8.76 0.38 -8.59
CA MET A 70 8.56 0.39 -7.15
C MET A 70 7.93 1.71 -6.72
N VAL A 71 7.05 1.64 -5.74
CA VAL A 71 6.39 2.78 -5.13
C VAL A 71 6.34 2.59 -3.63
N LEU A 72 6.54 3.66 -2.89
CA LEU A 72 6.34 3.71 -1.45
C LEU A 72 5.21 4.68 -1.17
N VAL A 73 4.24 4.24 -0.39
CA VAL A 73 3.08 5.06 0.00
C VAL A 73 2.99 5.15 1.52
N ASN A 74 2.49 6.29 2.02
CA ASN A 74 2.21 6.51 3.41
C ASN A 74 0.75 6.10 3.78
N LEU A 75 0.36 6.29 5.05
CA LEU A 75 -1.00 5.95 5.52
C LEU A 75 -2.13 6.84 4.94
N LYS A 76 -1.79 7.89 4.19
CA LYS A 76 -2.74 8.69 3.42
C LYS A 76 -2.79 8.33 1.94
N TYR A 77 -2.14 7.22 1.55
CA TYR A 77 -1.98 6.79 0.15
C TYR A 77 -1.20 7.79 -0.73
N GLU A 78 -0.47 8.73 -0.12
CA GLU A 78 0.39 9.65 -0.85
C GLU A 78 1.67 8.93 -1.26
N ILE A 79 2.10 9.12 -2.51
CA ILE A 79 3.36 8.55 -3.02
C ILE A 79 4.52 9.32 -2.40
N VAL A 80 5.29 8.64 -1.56
CA VAL A 80 6.49 9.19 -0.90
C VAL A 80 7.70 9.07 -1.83
N LYS A 81 7.82 7.94 -2.54
CA LYS A 81 8.90 7.67 -3.49
C LYS A 81 8.40 6.73 -4.57
N SER A 82 8.85 6.94 -5.79
CA SER A 82 8.63 6.00 -6.89
C SER A 82 9.86 5.91 -7.77
N GLU A 83 10.12 4.72 -8.28
CA GLU A 83 11.23 4.47 -9.19
C GLU A 83 10.84 3.37 -10.18
N ARG A 84 11.33 3.48 -11.41
CA ARG A 84 11.11 2.48 -12.45
C ARG A 84 12.39 2.27 -13.22
N ILE A 85 12.79 1.01 -13.35
CA ILE A 85 13.97 0.61 -14.11
C ILE A 85 13.59 -0.30 -15.28
N ARG A 86 14.45 -0.31 -16.29
CA ARG A 86 14.36 -1.29 -17.35
C ARG A 86 15.02 -2.57 -16.87
N LEU A 87 14.23 -3.59 -16.58
CA LEU A 87 14.66 -4.91 -16.17
C LEU A 87 13.80 -5.94 -16.89
N LYS A 88 14.40 -6.68 -17.80
CA LYS A 88 13.71 -7.74 -18.54
C LYS A 88 13.42 -8.90 -17.60
N PHE A 89 12.16 -9.32 -17.56
CA PHE A 89 11.75 -10.47 -16.78
C PHE A 89 12.42 -11.74 -17.31
N VAL A 90 12.96 -12.56 -16.41
CA VAL A 90 13.39 -13.92 -16.64
C VAL A 90 12.91 -14.80 -15.50
N SER A 91 12.49 -16.03 -15.81
CA SER A 91 11.89 -16.94 -14.84
C SER A 91 12.92 -17.74 -14.05
N ASP A 92 13.94 -17.07 -13.53
CA ASP A 92 15.02 -17.69 -12.75
C ASP A 92 15.30 -16.96 -11.44
N MET A 93 16.15 -17.56 -10.61
CA MET A 93 16.55 -17.02 -9.30
C MET A 93 17.31 -15.71 -9.40
N SER A 94 18.01 -15.46 -10.50
CA SER A 94 18.81 -14.25 -10.67
C SER A 94 17.90 -13.01 -10.76
N TYR A 95 16.72 -13.16 -11.36
CA TYR A 95 15.73 -12.09 -11.40
C TYR A 95 15.20 -11.76 -10.01
N CYS A 96 14.87 -12.78 -9.22
CA CYS A 96 14.40 -12.58 -7.84
C CYS A 96 15.46 -11.85 -6.99
N SER A 97 16.74 -12.22 -7.14
CA SER A 97 17.84 -11.52 -6.47
C SER A 97 17.93 -10.05 -6.90
N GLN A 98 17.82 -9.76 -8.21
CA GLN A 98 17.82 -8.38 -8.71
C GLN A 98 16.63 -7.56 -8.17
N VAL A 99 15.45 -8.17 -8.06
CA VAL A 99 14.28 -7.51 -7.44
C VAL A 99 14.56 -7.20 -5.98
N ALA A 100 15.12 -8.16 -5.22
CA ALA A 100 15.48 -7.97 -3.82
C ALA A 100 16.54 -6.86 -3.63
N ASP A 101 17.60 -6.89 -4.43
CA ASP A 101 18.67 -5.88 -4.40
C ASP A 101 18.14 -4.48 -4.74
N PHE A 102 17.26 -4.38 -5.72
CA PHE A 102 16.65 -3.11 -6.09
C PHE A 102 15.71 -2.61 -4.99
N ALA A 103 14.90 -3.50 -4.39
CA ALA A 103 14.04 -3.17 -3.26
C ALA A 103 14.84 -2.69 -2.04
N ALA A 104 15.95 -3.36 -1.72
CA ALA A 104 16.83 -2.94 -0.64
C ALA A 104 17.40 -1.54 -0.90
N LYS A 105 17.92 -1.26 -2.09
CA LYS A 105 18.41 0.07 -2.49
C LYS A 105 17.29 1.12 -2.47
N PHE A 106 16.11 0.76 -2.92
CA PHE A 106 14.96 1.65 -2.92
C PHE A 106 14.57 2.07 -1.50
N LEU A 107 14.62 1.14 -0.53
CA LEU A 107 14.32 1.40 0.87
C LEU A 107 15.49 2.06 1.62
N ASP A 108 16.74 1.79 1.27
CA ASP A 108 17.93 2.38 1.90
C ASP A 108 18.00 3.91 1.71
N HIS A 109 17.46 4.42 0.59
CA HIS A 109 17.37 5.87 0.38
C HIS A 109 16.40 6.58 1.33
N MET A 110 15.64 5.85 2.12
CA MET A 110 14.83 6.40 3.20
C MET A 110 15.65 6.80 4.44
N ASN A 111 16.95 6.52 4.44
CA ASN A 111 18.00 6.96 5.39
C ASN A 111 17.75 6.67 6.86
N ASP A 112 16.86 5.74 7.22
CA ASP A 112 16.61 5.45 8.62
C ASP A 112 16.30 3.95 8.82
N ALA A 113 17.05 3.28 9.69
CA ALA A 113 16.77 1.90 10.09
C ALA A 113 15.34 1.79 10.67
N GLU A 114 14.87 2.83 11.38
CA GLU A 114 13.51 2.90 11.89
C GLU A 114 12.45 2.89 10.78
N GLN A 115 12.75 3.41 9.58
CA GLN A 115 11.78 3.43 8.48
C GLN A 115 11.55 2.05 7.90
N LYS A 116 12.56 1.16 7.91
CA LYS A 116 12.40 -0.25 7.52
C LYS A 116 11.45 -0.99 8.48
N GLU A 117 11.53 -0.68 9.78
CA GLU A 117 10.62 -1.26 10.78
C GLU A 117 9.17 -0.78 10.61
N LYS A 118 8.97 0.37 9.96
CA LYS A 118 7.64 0.93 9.70
C LYS A 118 6.96 0.35 8.46
N LEU A 119 7.61 -0.51 7.67
CA LEU A 119 7.01 -1.11 6.49
C LEU A 119 5.96 -2.16 6.88
N LEU A 120 4.71 -1.92 6.51
CA LEU A 120 3.58 -2.82 6.81
C LEU A 120 3.61 -4.09 5.96
N GLY A 121 4.06 -3.98 4.71
CA GLY A 121 4.11 -5.09 3.78
C GLY A 121 4.45 -4.64 2.37
N VAL A 122 4.57 -5.62 1.48
CA VAL A 122 4.88 -5.43 0.06
C VAL A 122 3.76 -6.03 -0.78
N GLY A 123 3.15 -5.21 -1.63
CA GLY A 123 2.23 -5.67 -2.67
C GLY A 123 2.99 -5.87 -3.98
N ILE A 124 2.94 -7.03 -4.59
CA ILE A 124 3.60 -7.33 -5.87
C ILE A 124 2.55 -7.57 -6.95
N SER A 125 2.54 -6.71 -7.94
CA SER A 125 1.67 -6.78 -9.11
C SER A 125 2.38 -7.49 -10.26
N ILE A 126 1.76 -8.55 -10.78
CA ILE A 126 2.30 -9.40 -11.87
C ILE A 126 1.19 -9.64 -12.89
N PRO A 127 1.43 -9.46 -14.20
CA PRO A 127 0.44 -9.79 -15.22
C PRO A 127 0.19 -11.29 -15.28
N GLY A 128 -1.07 -11.73 -15.15
CA GLY A 128 -1.47 -13.12 -15.23
C GLY A 128 -2.53 -13.54 -14.21
N ILE A 129 -2.87 -14.81 -14.23
CA ILE A 129 -3.80 -15.42 -13.28
C ILE A 129 -3.00 -15.90 -12.07
N ILE A 130 -3.32 -15.36 -10.90
CA ILE A 130 -2.58 -15.62 -9.66
C ILE A 130 -3.44 -16.40 -8.68
N ASN A 131 -2.89 -17.48 -8.14
CA ASN A 131 -3.41 -18.16 -6.97
C ASN A 131 -2.66 -17.62 -5.74
N GLN A 132 -3.35 -16.82 -4.94
CA GLN A 132 -2.76 -16.16 -3.76
C GLN A 132 -2.43 -17.17 -2.65
N GLU A 133 -3.27 -18.17 -2.44
CA GLU A 133 -3.06 -19.17 -1.38
C GLU A 133 -1.84 -20.05 -1.66
N GLN A 134 -1.68 -20.48 -2.89
CA GLN A 134 -0.54 -21.30 -3.33
C GLN A 134 0.67 -20.47 -3.72
N LYS A 135 0.54 -19.12 -3.76
CA LYS A 135 1.61 -18.19 -4.20
C LYS A 135 2.15 -18.59 -5.58
N LEU A 136 1.24 -18.76 -6.52
CA LEU A 136 1.52 -19.31 -7.83
C LEU A 136 0.94 -18.43 -8.93
N VAL A 137 1.75 -18.14 -9.96
CA VAL A 137 1.22 -17.67 -11.24
C VAL A 137 0.73 -18.90 -12.00
N ILE A 138 -0.59 -19.09 -12.09
CA ILE A 138 -1.17 -20.20 -12.83
C ILE A 138 -0.80 -20.06 -14.30
N LYS A 139 -1.02 -18.87 -14.88
CA LYS A 139 -0.70 -18.58 -16.27
C LYS A 139 -0.46 -17.09 -16.48
N SER A 140 0.61 -16.76 -17.18
CA SER A 140 0.89 -15.42 -17.67
C SER A 140 1.31 -15.46 -19.14
N HIS A 141 0.50 -14.90 -20.02
CA HIS A 141 0.87 -14.75 -21.43
C HIS A 141 1.96 -13.71 -21.63
N ALA A 142 1.90 -12.60 -20.88
CA ALA A 142 2.85 -11.50 -20.97
C ALA A 142 4.27 -11.91 -20.54
N LEU A 143 4.39 -12.75 -19.49
CA LEU A 143 5.65 -13.24 -18.96
C LEU A 143 6.02 -14.64 -19.45
N LYS A 144 5.12 -15.29 -20.23
CA LYS A 144 5.29 -16.68 -20.72
C LYS A 144 5.50 -17.66 -19.58
N LEU A 145 4.69 -17.53 -18.52
CA LEU A 145 4.75 -18.39 -17.33
C LEU A 145 3.56 -19.33 -17.29
N GLU A 146 3.80 -20.52 -16.73
CA GLU A 146 2.79 -21.50 -16.37
C GLU A 146 3.23 -22.22 -15.10
N ASN A 147 2.34 -22.29 -14.10
CA ASN A 147 2.58 -22.89 -12.78
C ASN A 147 3.90 -22.41 -12.12
N TYR A 148 4.16 -21.10 -12.17
CA TYR A 148 5.39 -20.51 -11.67
C TYR A 148 5.23 -20.09 -10.20
N SER A 149 6.12 -20.60 -9.31
CA SER A 149 6.11 -20.28 -7.88
C SER A 149 6.63 -18.87 -7.60
N LEU A 150 5.90 -18.14 -6.76
CA LEU A 150 6.26 -16.80 -6.27
C LEU A 150 6.99 -16.83 -4.90
N SER A 151 7.20 -18.03 -4.35
CA SER A 151 7.80 -18.18 -3.00
C SER A 151 9.17 -17.53 -2.86
N PHE A 152 9.97 -17.51 -3.92
CA PHE A 152 11.28 -16.84 -3.87
C PHE A 152 11.17 -15.32 -3.76
N LEU A 153 10.18 -14.71 -4.43
CA LEU A 153 9.92 -13.28 -4.28
C LEU A 153 9.40 -12.95 -2.90
N GLU A 154 8.59 -13.81 -2.31
CA GLU A 154 8.13 -13.63 -0.93
C GLU A 154 9.30 -13.69 0.06
N GLN A 155 10.18 -14.69 -0.06
CA GLN A 155 11.33 -14.86 0.82
C GLN A 155 12.35 -13.72 0.77
N ALA A 156 12.29 -12.88 -0.27
CA ALA A 156 13.14 -11.70 -0.39
C ALA A 156 12.80 -10.59 0.62
N PHE A 157 11.65 -10.68 1.28
CA PHE A 157 11.18 -9.65 2.20
C PHE A 157 10.93 -10.22 3.59
N SER A 158 11.28 -9.43 4.64
CA SER A 158 11.04 -9.77 6.04
C SER A 158 9.64 -9.34 6.55
N VAL A 159 8.81 -8.76 5.67
CA VAL A 159 7.45 -8.31 5.95
C VAL A 159 6.45 -9.09 5.09
N PRO A 160 5.15 -9.09 5.42
CA PRO A 160 4.14 -9.77 4.61
C PRO A 160 4.17 -9.35 3.14
N VAL A 161 4.05 -10.32 2.24
CA VAL A 161 4.00 -10.09 0.78
C VAL A 161 2.65 -10.55 0.23
N TYR A 162 2.04 -9.70 -0.58
CA TYR A 162 0.78 -9.97 -1.26
C TYR A 162 0.97 -9.88 -2.76
N PHE A 163 0.45 -10.88 -3.48
CA PHE A 163 0.52 -10.92 -4.94
C PHE A 163 -0.84 -10.59 -5.53
N SER A 164 -0.86 -9.84 -6.60
CA SER A 164 -2.08 -9.51 -7.33
C SER A 164 -1.85 -9.48 -8.83
N ASN A 165 -2.91 -9.74 -9.59
CA ASN A 165 -2.91 -9.42 -11.01
C ASN A 165 -2.79 -7.90 -11.20
N ASP A 166 -2.14 -7.47 -12.29
CA ASP A 166 -1.90 -6.06 -12.60
C ASP A 166 -3.18 -5.23 -12.75
N ALA A 167 -4.20 -5.76 -13.41
CA ALA A 167 -5.48 -5.07 -13.57
C ALA A 167 -6.27 -5.02 -12.24
N ASN A 168 -6.23 -6.09 -11.44
CA ASN A 168 -6.87 -6.10 -10.12
C ASN A 168 -6.17 -5.13 -9.16
N ALA A 169 -4.83 -5.11 -9.15
CA ALA A 169 -4.08 -4.16 -8.33
C ALA A 169 -4.39 -2.70 -8.71
N ALA A 170 -4.48 -2.41 -10.02
CA ALA A 170 -4.84 -1.08 -10.50
C ALA A 170 -6.29 -0.71 -10.13
N MET A 171 -7.22 -1.63 -10.24
CA MET A 171 -8.61 -1.42 -9.80
C MET A 171 -8.70 -1.13 -8.30
N MET A 172 -7.97 -1.88 -7.47
CA MET A 172 -7.95 -1.66 -6.01
C MET A 172 -7.30 -0.33 -5.61
N ALA A 173 -6.51 0.28 -6.49
CA ALA A 173 -5.92 1.60 -6.25
C ALA A 173 -6.90 2.76 -6.50
N GLU A 174 -8.01 2.51 -7.20
CA GLU A 174 -9.10 3.48 -7.34
C GLU A 174 -9.88 3.59 -6.02
N ASP A 175 -10.58 4.71 -5.82
CA ASP A 175 -11.38 4.90 -4.60
C ASP A 175 -12.64 4.02 -4.62
N MET A 176 -12.51 2.81 -4.08
CA MET A 176 -13.60 1.83 -4.02
C MET A 176 -14.75 2.25 -3.09
N ASN A 177 -14.55 3.27 -2.24
CA ASN A 177 -15.65 3.84 -1.45
C ASN A 177 -16.68 4.57 -2.33
N ILE A 178 -16.27 5.00 -3.52
CA ILE A 178 -17.14 5.67 -4.50
C ILE A 178 -17.90 4.64 -5.35
N TYR A 179 -17.30 3.49 -5.62
CA TYR A 179 -17.81 2.49 -6.56
C TYR A 179 -18.12 1.17 -5.87
N GLN A 180 -19.40 0.93 -5.57
CA GLN A 180 -19.85 -0.38 -5.05
C GLN A 180 -19.78 -1.48 -6.13
N ASN A 181 -20.05 -1.12 -7.39
CA ASN A 181 -19.92 -2.02 -8.52
C ASN A 181 -19.14 -1.31 -9.62
N ALA A 182 -18.01 -1.85 -10.02
CA ALA A 182 -17.13 -1.25 -11.00
C ALA A 182 -16.49 -2.30 -11.93
N ILE A 183 -16.23 -1.87 -13.15
CA ILE A 183 -15.42 -2.61 -14.12
C ILE A 183 -14.21 -1.73 -14.44
N TYR A 184 -13.02 -2.26 -14.20
CA TYR A 184 -11.78 -1.64 -14.58
C TYR A 184 -11.26 -2.26 -15.89
N LEU A 185 -10.95 -1.44 -16.87
CA LEU A 185 -10.34 -1.87 -18.13
C LEU A 185 -8.95 -1.26 -18.27
N SER A 186 -7.94 -2.11 -18.35
CA SER A 186 -6.56 -1.72 -18.63
C SER A 186 -6.28 -1.87 -20.12
N LEU A 187 -6.22 -0.75 -20.83
CA LEU A 187 -6.01 -0.68 -22.28
C LEU A 187 -4.52 -0.39 -22.56
N ASN A 188 -3.70 -1.43 -22.52
CA ASN A 188 -2.28 -1.39 -22.83
C ASN A 188 -1.98 -2.20 -24.10
N GLN A 189 -0.78 -2.77 -24.22
CA GLN A 189 -0.44 -3.72 -25.31
C GLN A 189 -1.27 -5.01 -25.22
N THR A 190 -1.81 -5.31 -24.05
CA THR A 190 -2.78 -6.37 -23.80
C THR A 190 -3.99 -5.77 -23.12
N LEU A 191 -5.17 -6.32 -23.37
CA LEU A 191 -6.39 -6.00 -22.65
C LEU A 191 -6.36 -6.71 -21.30
N GLY A 192 -6.43 -5.96 -20.22
CA GLY A 192 -6.61 -6.45 -18.86
C GLY A 192 -7.91 -5.89 -18.28
N GLY A 193 -8.43 -6.51 -17.24
CA GLY A 193 -9.62 -6.02 -16.55
C GLY A 193 -9.78 -6.58 -15.15
N GLY A 194 -10.53 -5.87 -14.34
CA GLY A 194 -10.93 -6.28 -13.00
C GLY A 194 -12.41 -5.94 -12.77
N PHE A 195 -13.03 -6.67 -11.87
CA PHE A 195 -14.42 -6.47 -11.46
C PHE A 195 -14.47 -6.25 -9.96
N CYS A 196 -15.22 -5.25 -9.53
CA CYS A 196 -15.64 -5.08 -8.15
C CYS A 196 -17.15 -5.22 -8.08
N LEU A 197 -17.65 -6.05 -7.19
CA LEU A 197 -19.08 -6.30 -6.97
C LEU A 197 -19.36 -6.26 -5.47
N GLY A 198 -20.12 -5.24 -5.04
CA GLY A 198 -20.55 -5.10 -3.65
C GLY A 198 -19.53 -4.41 -2.72
N GLY A 199 -18.51 -3.74 -3.27
CA GLY A 199 -17.47 -3.06 -2.51
C GLY A 199 -16.29 -3.93 -2.15
#